data_74b7a5c5540eeae2ffba4bf0d68af6ee
#
_entry.id   74b7a5c5540eeae2ffba4bf0d68af6ee
#
_cell.length_a   1.000
_cell.length_b   1.000
_cell.length_c   1.000
_cell.angle_alpha   90.00
_cell.angle_beta   90.00
_cell.angle_gamma   90.00
#
_symmetry.space_group_name_H-M   'P 1'
#
loop_
_entity.id
_entity.type
_entity.pdbx_description
1 polymer ?
#
loop_
_entity_poly.entity_id
_entity_poly.type
_entity_poly.pdbx_seq_one_letter_code
_entity_poly.pdbx_strand_id
1 'polypeptide(L)'
;LYQSLKPDLQGAQITKAIPLQGEISLLVGDSKGVISQWFLVRDQASVEDKFSLQKIRQFQLGSAPITALAPEAKRKGFVAGDAQGKIGYFYTTSGRTIGVQQAASSPINALSVSARSEGVFVQAIDGASFWSLHTEHPDISMNSVWGKVWYESYPEPSYTWQSTSGNADFEGKMSLMPLTFGT
;
A
#
# COMPACT_ATOMS: atom_id res chain seq x y z
N LEU A 1 26.10 -6.34 2.32
CA LEU A 1 24.83 -7.10 2.33
C LEU A 1 24.94 -8.19 3.37
N TYR A 2 24.16 -8.10 4.44
CA TYR A 2 24.24 -9.06 5.56
C TYR A 2 23.12 -10.10 5.51
N GLN A 3 21.99 -9.81 4.85
CA GLN A 3 20.85 -10.71 4.80
C GLN A 3 20.08 -10.53 3.47
N SER A 4 19.65 -11.63 2.86
CA SER A 4 18.76 -11.63 1.71
C SER A 4 17.39 -12.17 2.13
N LEU A 5 16.35 -11.32 2.04
CA LEU A 5 14.98 -11.67 2.35
C LEU A 5 14.12 -11.55 1.09
N LYS A 6 13.24 -12.52 0.88
CA LYS A 6 12.35 -12.56 -0.30
C LYS A 6 10.89 -12.64 0.16
N PRO A 7 9.96 -11.89 -0.49
CA PRO A 7 8.53 -12.06 -0.26
C PRO A 7 8.08 -13.47 -0.64
N ASP A 8 7.30 -14.12 0.23
CA ASP A 8 6.61 -15.37 -0.12
C ASP A 8 5.24 -15.03 -0.77
N LEU A 9 5.15 -15.25 -2.07
CA LEU A 9 3.96 -14.99 -2.89
C LEU A 9 3.16 -16.26 -3.21
N GLN A 10 3.40 -17.37 -2.52
CA GLN A 10 2.65 -18.61 -2.68
C GLN A 10 2.59 -19.08 -4.16
N GLY A 11 3.75 -19.09 -4.81
CA GLY A 11 3.92 -19.52 -6.19
C GLY A 11 3.51 -18.50 -7.26
N ALA A 12 3.08 -17.29 -6.92
CA ALA A 12 2.96 -16.20 -7.87
C ALA A 12 4.34 -15.58 -8.18
N GLN A 13 4.48 -15.00 -9.38
CA GLN A 13 5.69 -14.30 -9.77
C GLN A 13 5.58 -12.80 -9.46
N ILE A 14 6.66 -12.21 -8.97
CA ILE A 14 6.76 -10.75 -8.83
C ILE A 14 6.75 -10.13 -10.22
N THR A 15 5.85 -9.19 -10.46
CA THR A 15 5.78 -8.43 -11.72
C THR A 15 6.22 -6.99 -11.55
N LYS A 16 5.94 -6.39 -10.38
CA LYS A 16 6.38 -5.04 -10.00
C LYS A 16 6.72 -4.98 -8.51
N ALA A 17 7.68 -4.13 -8.15
CA ALA A 17 7.96 -3.80 -6.77
C ALA A 17 8.40 -2.33 -6.67
N ILE A 18 7.82 -1.60 -5.72
CA ILE A 18 8.15 -0.20 -5.45
C ILE A 18 8.15 0.06 -3.94
N PRO A 19 8.94 1.01 -3.44
CA PRO A 19 8.77 1.50 -2.08
C PRO A 19 7.45 2.29 -1.96
N LEU A 20 6.81 2.19 -0.80
CA LEU A 20 5.72 3.08 -0.41
C LEU A 20 6.32 4.40 0.10
N GLN A 21 5.52 5.44 0.14
CA GLN A 21 5.91 6.74 0.70
C GLN A 21 6.55 6.58 2.09
N GLY A 22 7.73 7.20 2.30
CA GLY A 22 8.57 7.03 3.49
C GLY A 22 9.56 5.86 3.41
N GLU A 23 9.50 5.03 2.35
CA GLU A 23 10.45 3.95 2.03
C GLU A 23 10.62 2.86 3.10
N ILE A 24 9.70 2.80 4.08
CA ILE A 24 9.69 1.77 5.13
C ILE A 24 9.11 0.46 4.59
N SER A 25 8.05 0.56 3.79
CA SER A 25 7.37 -0.59 3.19
C SER A 25 7.71 -0.78 1.73
N LEU A 26 7.69 -2.03 1.30
CA LEU A 26 7.73 -2.46 -0.09
C LEU A 26 6.33 -2.88 -0.53
N LEU A 27 5.85 -2.32 -1.65
CA LEU A 27 4.68 -2.80 -2.37
C LEU A 27 5.13 -3.77 -3.46
N VAL A 28 4.56 -4.96 -3.48
CA VAL A 28 4.86 -6.00 -4.46
C VAL A 28 3.59 -6.40 -5.19
N GLY A 29 3.56 -6.15 -6.49
CA GLY A 29 2.54 -6.65 -7.41
C GLY A 29 2.94 -7.97 -8.04
N ASP A 30 1.99 -8.85 -8.25
CA ASP A 30 2.25 -10.20 -8.74
C ASP A 30 1.49 -10.55 -10.03
N SER A 31 1.79 -11.74 -10.55
CA SER A 31 1.19 -12.29 -11.77
C SER A 31 -0.28 -12.68 -11.64
N LYS A 32 -0.85 -12.67 -10.42
CA LYS A 32 -2.25 -13.00 -10.12
C LYS A 32 -3.10 -11.76 -9.80
N GLY A 33 -2.53 -10.55 -10.00
CA GLY A 33 -3.24 -9.30 -9.76
C GLY A 33 -3.35 -8.89 -8.28
N VAL A 34 -2.55 -9.52 -7.42
CA VAL A 34 -2.44 -9.17 -6.00
C VAL A 34 -1.34 -8.14 -5.80
N ILE A 35 -1.60 -7.17 -4.94
CA ILE A 35 -0.60 -6.22 -4.44
C ILE A 35 -0.44 -6.48 -2.95
N SER A 36 0.76 -6.80 -2.50
CA SER A 36 1.07 -7.05 -1.10
C SER A 36 2.03 -6.00 -0.54
N GLN A 37 1.81 -5.60 0.70
CA GLN A 37 2.68 -4.68 1.43
C GLN A 37 3.52 -5.47 2.42
N TRP A 38 4.83 -5.21 2.38
CA TRP A 38 5.86 -5.87 3.18
C TRP A 38 6.74 -4.86 3.86
N PHE A 39 7.18 -5.14 5.09
CA PHE A 39 8.27 -4.43 5.73
C PHE A 39 9.09 -5.34 6.64
N LEU A 40 10.25 -4.84 7.07
CA LEU A 40 11.16 -5.54 7.96
C LEU A 40 10.68 -5.41 9.40
N VAL A 41 10.48 -6.54 10.07
CA VAL A 41 10.20 -6.60 11.52
C VAL A 41 11.43 -7.18 12.21
N ARG A 42 11.90 -6.47 13.25
CA ARG A 42 12.98 -6.95 14.10
C ARG A 42 12.46 -8.02 15.05
N ASP A 43 13.17 -9.14 15.13
CA ASP A 43 12.91 -10.17 16.12
C ASP A 43 13.38 -9.69 17.51
N GLN A 44 12.44 -9.32 18.35
CA GLN A 44 12.72 -8.83 19.71
C GLN A 44 13.23 -9.93 20.67
N ALA A 45 12.99 -11.20 20.33
CA ALA A 45 13.44 -12.34 21.14
C ALA A 45 14.86 -12.80 20.79
N SER A 46 15.44 -12.32 19.69
CA SER A 46 16.77 -12.70 19.25
C SER A 46 17.85 -11.81 19.86
N VAL A 47 18.90 -12.42 20.41
CA VAL A 47 20.12 -11.71 20.86
C VAL A 47 20.90 -11.14 19.68
N GLU A 48 20.76 -11.73 18.49
CA GLU A 48 21.31 -11.22 17.24
C GLU A 48 20.26 -10.32 16.57
N ASP A 49 20.70 -9.24 15.90
CA ASP A 49 19.82 -8.36 15.11
C ASP A 49 19.25 -9.10 13.90
N LYS A 50 18.27 -9.97 14.15
CA LYS A 50 17.55 -10.70 13.10
C LYS A 50 16.32 -9.93 12.67
N PHE A 51 16.16 -9.83 11.35
CA PHE A 51 15.00 -9.24 10.72
C PHE A 51 14.26 -10.31 9.92
N SER A 52 12.93 -10.21 9.91
CA SER A 52 12.07 -10.97 9.01
C SER A 52 11.27 -10.02 8.13
N LEU A 53 11.07 -10.41 6.86
CA LEU A 53 10.21 -9.68 5.95
C LEU A 53 8.78 -10.17 6.15
N GLN A 54 7.91 -9.31 6.68
CA GLN A 54 6.53 -9.65 7.01
C GLN A 54 5.56 -9.04 6.02
N LYS A 55 4.61 -9.86 5.54
CA LYS A 55 3.45 -9.40 4.79
C LYS A 55 2.41 -8.86 5.75
N ILE A 56 2.16 -7.55 5.72
CA ILE A 56 1.25 -6.90 6.66
C ILE A 56 -0.17 -6.75 6.10
N ARG A 57 -0.32 -6.67 4.78
CA ARG A 57 -1.62 -6.62 4.11
C ARG A 57 -1.52 -6.92 2.63
N GLN A 58 -2.68 -7.13 2.02
CA GLN A 58 -2.77 -7.33 0.58
C GLN A 58 -4.05 -6.70 0.01
N PHE A 59 -3.99 -6.40 -1.29
CA PHE A 59 -5.07 -5.85 -2.09
C PHE A 59 -5.21 -6.66 -3.36
N GLN A 60 -6.41 -6.66 -3.95
CA GLN A 60 -6.69 -7.33 -5.22
C GLN A 60 -7.21 -6.30 -6.23
N LEU A 61 -6.51 -6.14 -7.35
CA LEU A 61 -6.98 -5.29 -8.46
C LEU A 61 -7.89 -6.07 -9.42
N GLY A 62 -7.45 -7.24 -9.80
CA GLY A 62 -8.13 -8.14 -10.74
C GLY A 62 -7.47 -9.49 -10.72
N SER A 63 -7.55 -10.25 -11.80
CA SER A 63 -6.84 -11.53 -11.97
C SER A 63 -5.66 -11.45 -12.93
N ALA A 64 -5.46 -10.29 -13.57
CA ALA A 64 -4.38 -10.07 -14.50
C ALA A 64 -3.10 -9.60 -13.79
N PRO A 65 -1.91 -9.87 -14.35
CA PRO A 65 -0.64 -9.42 -13.78
C PRO A 65 -0.60 -7.91 -13.54
N ILE A 66 -0.08 -7.50 -12.38
CA ILE A 66 0.20 -6.09 -12.09
C ILE A 66 1.35 -5.62 -12.97
N THR A 67 1.12 -4.57 -13.74
CA THR A 67 2.12 -4.04 -14.69
C THR A 67 2.67 -2.68 -14.29
N ALA A 68 1.94 -1.93 -13.45
CA ALA A 68 2.35 -0.62 -12.97
C ALA A 68 1.91 -0.40 -11.51
N LEU A 69 2.74 0.32 -10.76
CA LEU A 69 2.47 0.76 -9.38
C LEU A 69 3.00 2.19 -9.22
N ALA A 70 2.25 3.04 -8.53
CA ALA A 70 2.65 4.41 -8.21
C ALA A 70 2.18 4.79 -6.79
N PRO A 71 3.09 5.14 -5.87
CA PRO A 71 2.73 5.59 -4.54
C PRO A 71 2.28 7.07 -4.58
N GLU A 72 1.47 7.47 -3.61
CA GLU A 72 1.24 8.89 -3.33
C GLU A 72 2.49 9.53 -2.70
N ALA A 73 2.69 10.82 -2.96
CA ALA A 73 3.87 11.53 -2.49
C ALA A 73 3.83 11.90 -0.99
N LYS A 74 2.64 12.02 -0.41
CA LYS A 74 2.44 12.57 0.95
C LYS A 74 1.55 11.72 1.85
N ARG A 75 0.97 10.65 1.34
CA ARG A 75 0.04 9.78 2.07
C ARG A 75 0.35 8.31 1.80
N LYS A 76 -0.23 7.43 2.58
CA LYS A 76 -0.04 5.97 2.46
C LYS A 76 -0.97 5.32 1.42
N GLY A 77 -1.38 6.10 0.42
CA GLY A 77 -2.12 5.61 -0.75
C GLY A 77 -1.20 5.21 -1.90
N PHE A 78 -1.74 4.40 -2.81
CA PHE A 78 -1.07 4.03 -4.06
C PHE A 78 -2.08 3.67 -5.14
N VAL A 79 -1.65 3.79 -6.38
CA VAL A 79 -2.41 3.35 -7.55
C VAL A 79 -1.69 2.16 -8.20
N ALA A 80 -2.45 1.16 -8.60
CA ALA A 80 -1.98 -0.01 -9.33
C ALA A 80 -2.64 -0.08 -10.71
N GLY A 81 -1.93 -0.60 -11.69
CA GLY A 81 -2.43 -0.91 -13.03
C GLY A 81 -2.10 -2.34 -13.44
N ASP A 82 -2.95 -2.96 -14.23
CA ASP A 82 -2.79 -4.34 -14.66
C ASP A 82 -2.64 -4.50 -16.19
N ALA A 83 -2.37 -5.73 -16.60
CA ALA A 83 -2.20 -6.11 -17.99
C ALA A 83 -3.51 -6.05 -18.82
N GLN A 84 -4.67 -5.91 -18.20
CA GLN A 84 -5.97 -5.75 -18.86
C GLN A 84 -6.43 -4.30 -18.94
N GLY A 85 -5.61 -3.33 -18.52
CA GLY A 85 -5.93 -1.91 -18.60
C GLY A 85 -6.79 -1.39 -17.44
N LYS A 86 -6.94 -2.15 -16.36
CA LYS A 86 -7.58 -1.68 -15.14
C LYS A 86 -6.61 -0.87 -14.31
N ILE A 87 -7.14 0.14 -13.62
CA ILE A 87 -6.45 0.86 -12.54
C ILE A 87 -7.25 0.75 -11.25
N GLY A 88 -6.54 0.70 -10.13
CA GLY A 88 -7.15 0.70 -8.79
C GLY A 88 -6.42 1.64 -7.86
N TYR A 89 -7.18 2.37 -7.04
CA TYR A 89 -6.66 3.23 -6.00
C TYR A 89 -6.91 2.60 -4.63
N PHE A 90 -5.85 2.47 -3.84
CA PHE A 90 -5.83 1.76 -2.58
C PHE A 90 -5.20 2.64 -1.50
N TYR A 91 -5.63 2.45 -0.25
CA TYR A 91 -5.03 3.10 0.90
C TYR A 91 -4.56 2.05 1.91
N THR A 92 -3.26 2.07 2.25
CA THR A 92 -2.66 0.97 3.00
C THR A 92 -3.13 0.91 4.45
N THR A 93 -3.03 2.02 5.21
CA THR A 93 -3.33 2.02 6.65
C THR A 93 -4.76 1.59 6.96
N SER A 94 -5.74 2.07 6.22
CA SER A 94 -7.14 1.70 6.38
C SER A 94 -7.51 0.35 5.73
N GLY A 95 -6.62 -0.20 4.88
CA GLY A 95 -6.88 -1.41 4.11
C GLY A 95 -7.97 -1.25 3.03
N ARG A 96 -8.28 -0.01 2.61
CA ARG A 96 -9.39 0.25 1.69
C ARG A 96 -8.98 0.14 0.24
N THR A 97 -9.85 -0.49 -0.55
CA THR A 97 -9.94 -0.27 -2.00
C THR A 97 -10.87 0.93 -2.21
N ILE A 98 -10.31 2.04 -2.67
CA ILE A 98 -11.07 3.29 -2.85
C ILE A 98 -11.90 3.23 -4.13
N GLY A 99 -11.31 2.72 -5.20
CA GLY A 99 -12.01 2.53 -6.46
C GLY A 99 -11.21 1.70 -7.44
N VAL A 100 -11.91 1.06 -8.37
CA VAL A 100 -11.32 0.31 -9.49
C VAL A 100 -12.05 0.72 -10.77
N GLN A 101 -11.30 1.02 -11.83
CA GLN A 101 -11.83 1.47 -13.13
C GLN A 101 -11.09 0.82 -14.30
N GLN A 102 -11.78 0.67 -15.43
CA GLN A 102 -11.16 0.33 -16.70
C GLN A 102 -10.63 1.63 -17.33
N ALA A 103 -9.31 1.80 -17.36
CA ALA A 103 -8.68 3.02 -17.85
C ALA A 103 -8.23 2.94 -19.32
N ALA A 104 -7.93 1.74 -19.80
CA ALA A 104 -7.46 1.48 -21.16
C ALA A 104 -7.95 0.11 -21.65
N SER A 105 -7.88 -0.13 -22.95
CA SER A 105 -8.15 -1.45 -23.54
C SER A 105 -6.88 -2.30 -23.68
N SER A 106 -5.73 -1.76 -23.31
CA SER A 106 -4.40 -2.37 -23.38
C SER A 106 -3.69 -2.33 -22.02
N PRO A 107 -2.59 -3.08 -21.83
CA PRO A 107 -1.81 -3.07 -20.59
C PRO A 107 -1.40 -1.68 -20.15
N ILE A 108 -1.51 -1.42 -18.84
CA ILE A 108 -0.99 -0.20 -18.21
C ILE A 108 0.53 -0.31 -18.11
N ASN A 109 1.24 0.59 -18.77
CA ASN A 109 2.71 0.56 -18.81
C ASN A 109 3.34 1.40 -17.68
N ALA A 110 2.71 2.55 -17.37
CA ALA A 110 3.19 3.45 -16.32
C ALA A 110 2.05 4.19 -15.65
N LEU A 111 2.27 4.54 -14.40
CA LEU A 111 1.39 5.36 -13.57
C LEU A 111 2.22 6.45 -12.88
N SER A 112 1.62 7.61 -12.68
CA SER A 112 2.20 8.68 -11.86
C SER A 112 1.10 9.42 -11.13
N VAL A 113 1.16 9.44 -9.80
CA VAL A 113 0.22 10.19 -8.97
C VAL A 113 0.69 11.64 -8.86
N SER A 114 -0.22 12.60 -9.00
CA SER A 114 0.10 14.02 -8.84
C SER A 114 0.56 14.32 -7.40
N ALA A 115 1.45 15.31 -7.25
CA ALA A 115 2.04 15.66 -5.95
C ALA A 115 1.02 16.04 -4.86
N ARG A 116 -0.19 16.45 -5.25
CA ARG A 116 -1.31 16.76 -4.33
C ARG A 116 -2.30 15.62 -4.18
N SER A 117 -2.04 14.47 -4.84
CA SER A 117 -2.96 13.32 -4.87
C SER A 117 -4.35 13.65 -5.44
N GLU A 118 -4.42 14.64 -6.34
CA GLU A 118 -5.66 15.07 -7.00
C GLU A 118 -5.97 14.24 -8.24
N GLY A 119 -4.98 13.51 -8.77
CA GLY A 119 -5.16 12.69 -9.94
C GLY A 119 -3.98 11.79 -10.25
N VAL A 120 -4.20 10.91 -11.20
CA VAL A 120 -3.22 9.95 -11.71
C VAL A 120 -3.08 10.07 -13.22
N PHE A 121 -1.85 10.16 -13.70
CA PHE A 121 -1.50 9.98 -15.09
C PHE A 121 -1.36 8.50 -15.38
N VAL A 122 -2.05 8.04 -16.39
CA VAL A 122 -2.07 6.64 -16.82
C VAL A 122 -1.50 6.58 -18.23
N GLN A 123 -0.47 5.78 -18.42
CA GLN A 123 0.09 5.46 -19.72
C GLN A 123 -0.18 3.99 -20.05
N ALA A 124 -0.86 3.75 -21.16
CA ALA A 124 -1.10 2.44 -21.72
C ALA A 124 -0.51 2.37 -23.15
N ILE A 125 -0.55 1.20 -23.78
CA ILE A 125 -0.06 1.04 -25.16
C ILE A 125 -0.91 1.86 -26.14
N ASP A 126 -2.22 1.92 -25.91
CA ASP A 126 -3.21 2.61 -26.75
C ASP A 126 -3.32 4.11 -26.46
N GLY A 127 -2.56 4.65 -25.52
CA GLY A 127 -2.51 6.09 -25.26
C GLY A 127 -2.24 6.48 -23.82
N ALA A 128 -2.47 7.75 -23.51
CA ALA A 128 -2.34 8.29 -22.17
C ALA A 128 -3.59 9.04 -21.75
N SER A 129 -3.93 8.96 -20.47
CA SER A 129 -5.10 9.64 -19.89
C SER A 129 -4.77 10.18 -18.49
N PHE A 130 -5.58 11.16 -18.06
CA PHE A 130 -5.53 11.69 -16.71
C PHE A 130 -6.85 11.39 -15.99
N TRP A 131 -6.77 10.84 -14.81
CA TRP A 131 -7.92 10.47 -13.97
C TRP A 131 -7.89 11.28 -12.69
N SER A 132 -8.94 12.00 -12.36
CA SER A 132 -9.05 12.71 -11.10
C SER A 132 -9.32 11.73 -9.96
N LEU A 133 -8.61 11.92 -8.84
CA LEU A 133 -8.80 11.16 -7.61
C LEU A 133 -9.64 12.00 -6.64
N HIS A 134 -10.85 11.54 -6.33
CA HIS A 134 -11.71 12.18 -5.34
C HIS A 134 -11.83 11.25 -4.14
N THR A 135 -11.15 11.61 -3.05
CA THR A 135 -11.22 10.84 -1.80
C THR A 135 -11.22 11.76 -0.61
N GLU A 136 -12.32 11.71 0.12
CA GLU A 136 -12.39 12.28 1.47
C GLU A 136 -12.02 11.16 2.48
N HIS A 137 -11.08 11.48 3.37
CA HIS A 137 -10.67 10.59 4.47
C HIS A 137 -10.38 9.12 4.09
N PRO A 138 -9.44 8.86 3.17
CA PRO A 138 -9.11 7.49 2.76
C PRO A 138 -8.46 6.68 3.89
N ASP A 139 -7.90 7.34 4.88
CA ASP A 139 -7.27 6.83 6.10
C ASP A 139 -8.26 6.22 7.10
N ILE A 140 -9.56 6.53 6.97
CA ILE A 140 -10.59 6.07 7.90
C ILE A 140 -11.36 4.88 7.32
N SER A 141 -11.46 3.82 8.12
CA SER A 141 -12.32 2.65 7.89
C SER A 141 -12.83 2.12 9.22
N MET A 142 -13.87 1.30 9.21
CA MET A 142 -14.31 0.62 10.43
C MET A 142 -13.19 -0.16 11.10
N ASN A 143 -12.32 -0.79 10.30
CA ASN A 143 -11.17 -1.51 10.83
C ASN A 143 -10.10 -0.58 11.42
N SER A 144 -9.81 0.57 10.81
CA SER A 144 -8.82 1.51 11.36
C SER A 144 -9.29 2.20 12.63
N VAL A 145 -10.61 2.33 12.83
CA VAL A 145 -11.23 2.95 14.01
C VAL A 145 -11.39 1.97 15.18
N TRP A 146 -11.88 0.75 14.91
CA TRP A 146 -12.25 -0.22 15.95
C TRP A 146 -11.40 -1.49 15.96
N GLY A 147 -10.64 -1.77 14.89
CA GLY A 147 -9.76 -2.93 14.77
C GLY A 147 -8.32 -2.62 15.17
N LYS A 148 -7.53 -3.69 15.34
CA LYS A 148 -6.07 -3.58 15.40
C LYS A 148 -5.52 -3.36 13.99
N VAL A 149 -4.68 -2.36 13.83
CA VAL A 149 -3.99 -2.06 12.58
C VAL A 149 -2.50 -2.35 12.72
N TRP A 150 -1.92 -3.00 11.73
CA TRP A 150 -0.47 -3.18 11.68
C TRP A 150 0.16 -1.97 11.01
N TYR A 151 0.65 -1.05 11.83
CA TYR A 151 1.34 0.14 11.36
C TYR A 151 2.78 -0.18 10.94
N GLU A 152 3.32 0.62 10.02
CA GLU A 152 4.71 0.47 9.58
C GLU A 152 5.67 0.53 10.78
N SER A 153 6.69 -0.33 10.77
CA SER A 153 7.70 -0.49 11.83
C SER A 153 7.19 -1.03 13.18
N TYR A 154 5.90 -1.34 13.32
CA TYR A 154 5.39 -1.98 14.53
C TYR A 154 5.66 -3.48 14.49
N PRO A 155 6.03 -4.11 15.62
CA PRO A 155 6.28 -5.55 15.67
C PRO A 155 5.00 -6.39 15.48
N GLU A 156 3.85 -5.82 15.84
CA GLU A 156 2.53 -6.48 15.78
C GLU A 156 1.40 -5.46 15.59
N PRO A 157 0.20 -5.92 15.18
CA PRO A 157 -0.98 -5.06 15.09
C PRO A 157 -1.39 -4.47 16.43
N SER A 158 -1.71 -3.18 16.47
CA SER A 158 -2.01 -2.45 17.71
C SER A 158 -3.22 -1.53 17.57
N TYR A 159 -3.79 -1.14 18.72
CA TYR A 159 -4.73 -0.03 18.83
C TYR A 159 -3.93 1.22 19.17
N THR A 160 -3.88 2.19 18.27
CA THR A 160 -3.12 3.42 18.51
C THR A 160 -3.91 4.63 18.03
N TRP A 161 -3.91 5.68 18.83
CA TRP A 161 -4.42 7.00 18.43
C TRP A 161 -3.25 7.97 18.30
N GLN A 162 -3.01 8.45 17.10
CA GLN A 162 -2.07 9.53 16.79
C GLN A 162 -2.48 10.16 15.46
N SER A 163 -3.17 11.28 15.51
CA SER A 163 -3.75 11.91 14.31
C SER A 163 -2.76 12.80 13.56
N THR A 164 -1.69 13.28 14.20
CA THR A 164 -0.72 14.20 13.60
C THR A 164 0.71 13.89 14.04
N SER A 165 1.67 14.30 13.22
CA SER A 165 3.10 14.27 13.52
C SER A 165 3.80 15.43 12.80
N GLY A 166 5.01 15.77 13.24
CA GLY A 166 5.88 16.70 12.54
C GLY A 166 6.59 16.13 11.31
N ASN A 167 6.47 14.82 11.06
CA ASN A 167 7.14 14.14 9.95
C ASN A 167 6.25 14.14 8.69
N ALA A 168 6.85 14.37 7.53
CA ALA A 168 6.14 14.42 6.25
C ALA A 168 5.64 13.04 5.77
N ASP A 169 6.24 11.95 6.25
CA ASP A 169 5.94 10.56 5.93
C ASP A 169 5.09 9.85 6.99
N PHE A 170 4.40 10.65 7.81
CA PHE A 170 3.62 10.17 8.93
C PHE A 170 2.42 9.30 8.49
N GLU A 171 2.28 8.14 9.12
CA GLU A 171 1.13 7.26 9.02
C GLU A 171 0.12 7.58 10.14
N GLY A 172 -1.03 8.15 9.80
CA GLY A 172 -2.09 8.49 10.76
C GLY A 172 -2.65 7.25 11.45
N LYS A 173 -2.83 7.31 12.77
CA LYS A 173 -3.33 6.21 13.61
C LYS A 173 -4.63 6.64 14.25
N MET A 174 -5.76 6.01 13.85
CA MET A 174 -7.11 6.51 14.10
C MET A 174 -7.94 5.58 14.99
N SER A 175 -7.32 4.70 15.79
CA SER A 175 -8.07 3.82 16.68
C SER A 175 -8.71 4.58 17.83
N LEU A 176 -10.03 4.46 18.00
CA LEU A 176 -10.76 5.01 19.14
C LEU A 176 -10.70 4.13 20.40
N MET A 177 -10.18 2.92 20.29
CA MET A 177 -10.12 1.97 21.41
C MET A 177 -9.35 2.51 22.63
N PRO A 178 -8.14 3.13 22.47
CA PRO A 178 -7.44 3.73 23.60
C PRO A 178 -8.21 4.88 24.26
N LEU A 179 -8.97 5.66 23.49
CA LEU A 179 -9.74 6.78 24.01
C LEU A 179 -11.01 6.33 24.76
N THR A 180 -11.56 5.16 24.42
CA THR A 180 -12.82 4.66 25.00
C THR A 180 -12.56 3.81 26.24
N PHE A 181 -11.52 3.00 26.26
CA PHE A 181 -11.26 2.02 27.31
C PHE A 181 -10.01 2.32 28.15
N GLY A 182 -9.30 3.40 27.85
CA GLY A 182 -8.01 3.71 28.45
C GLY A 182 -6.88 2.81 27.92
N THR A 183 -5.68 3.14 28.27
CA THR A 183 -4.47 2.34 27.97
C THR A 183 -4.12 1.46 29.14
#